data_079629943e906afac0ca56269db6fbd8
#
_entry.id   079629943e906afac0ca56269db6fbd8
#
_cell.length_a   1.000
_cell.length_b   1.000
_cell.length_c   1.000
_cell.angle_alpha   90.00
_cell.angle_beta   90.00
_cell.angle_gamma   90.00
#
_symmetry.space_group_name_H-M   'P 1'
#
loop_
_entity.id
_entity.type
_entity.pdbx_description
1 polymer ?
#
loop_
_entity_poly.entity_id
_entity_poly.type
_entity_poly.pdbx_seq_one_letter_code
_entity_poly.pdbx_strand_id
1 'polypeptide(L)'
;MRIGILGSGNMADALGTQWARAGHEVLIGARDGEKATRLAARIGPDVRSGGLGDAAGFGDAVLLAVAYEGVKDVLAQVGDALRGRTVIDCVNGIVHPGVTLATGNGPSVARQIADATGAHVVKAFNLCPDSVWRMTPPHFDGRPLTVPICGDDPDALAGVRTLVADLGCVPADAGGLDRAGLLEATAAFVIGLHFSGVDPRSALPPLA
;
A
#
# COMPACT_ATOMS: atom_id res chain seq x y z
N MET A 1 1.07 -8.29 14.84
CA MET A 1 0.09 -7.17 14.72
C MET A 1 -1.18 -7.71 14.08
N ARG A 2 -2.30 -7.01 14.27
CA ARG A 2 -3.55 -7.24 13.52
C ARG A 2 -3.58 -6.29 12.34
N ILE A 3 -3.83 -6.80 11.14
CA ILE A 3 -3.79 -6.01 9.90
C ILE A 3 -5.13 -6.18 9.17
N GLY A 4 -5.86 -5.08 9.05
CA GLY A 4 -7.01 -5.02 8.17
C GLY A 4 -6.57 -4.66 6.75
N ILE A 5 -7.11 -5.32 5.74
CA ILE A 5 -6.80 -5.01 4.33
C ILE A 5 -8.10 -4.63 3.62
N LEU A 6 -8.19 -3.40 3.15
CA LEU A 6 -9.30 -2.89 2.36
C LEU A 6 -9.02 -3.13 0.88
N GLY A 7 -9.64 -4.17 0.34
CA GLY A 7 -9.48 -4.63 -1.03
C GLY A 7 -9.14 -6.11 -1.12
N SER A 8 -9.39 -6.71 -2.29
CA SER A 8 -9.13 -8.13 -2.58
C SER A 8 -8.40 -8.33 -3.92
N GLY A 9 -7.62 -7.33 -4.33
CA GLY A 9 -6.81 -7.34 -5.54
C GLY A 9 -5.40 -7.91 -5.32
N ASN A 10 -4.54 -7.75 -6.33
CA ASN A 10 -3.18 -8.29 -6.35
C ASN A 10 -2.31 -7.77 -5.20
N MET A 11 -2.39 -6.48 -4.85
CA MET A 11 -1.62 -5.92 -3.74
C MET A 11 -2.08 -6.48 -2.39
N ALA A 12 -3.40 -6.63 -2.19
CA ALA A 12 -3.96 -7.25 -0.99
C ALA A 12 -3.48 -8.71 -0.84
N ASP A 13 -3.46 -9.46 -1.93
CA ASP A 13 -2.96 -10.83 -1.97
C ASP A 13 -1.46 -10.90 -1.66
N ALA A 14 -0.66 -10.10 -2.36
CA ALA A 14 0.80 -10.13 -2.21
C ALA A 14 1.25 -9.76 -0.79
N LEU A 15 0.83 -8.59 -0.30
CA LEU A 15 1.23 -8.11 1.03
C LEU A 15 0.56 -8.92 2.14
N GLY A 16 -0.73 -9.25 2.01
CA GLY A 16 -1.46 -10.07 2.99
C GLY A 16 -0.84 -11.45 3.17
N THR A 17 -0.39 -12.08 2.07
CA THR A 17 0.30 -13.38 2.12
C THR A 17 1.62 -13.29 2.91
N GLN A 18 2.42 -12.25 2.66
CA GLN A 18 3.71 -12.12 3.35
C GLN A 18 3.50 -11.82 4.85
N TRP A 19 2.58 -10.94 5.19
CA TRP A 19 2.29 -10.63 6.59
C TRP A 19 1.69 -11.81 7.34
N ALA A 20 0.80 -12.59 6.72
CA ALA A 20 0.29 -13.82 7.33
C ALA A 20 1.43 -14.84 7.58
N ARG A 21 2.38 -14.99 6.64
CA ARG A 21 3.58 -15.83 6.80
C ARG A 21 4.52 -15.33 7.89
N ALA A 22 4.59 -14.01 8.10
CA ALA A 22 5.36 -13.40 9.18
C ALA A 22 4.66 -13.50 10.56
N GLY A 23 3.47 -14.14 10.62
CA GLY A 23 2.75 -14.38 11.87
C GLY A 23 1.81 -13.23 12.28
N HIS A 24 1.46 -12.33 11.39
CA HIS A 24 0.44 -11.32 11.65
C HIS A 24 -0.96 -11.89 11.47
N GLU A 25 -1.91 -11.40 12.27
CA GLU A 25 -3.33 -11.69 12.06
C GLU A 25 -3.86 -10.79 10.94
N VAL A 26 -4.40 -11.40 9.88
CA VAL A 26 -4.87 -10.67 8.69
C VAL A 26 -6.38 -10.84 8.52
N LEU A 27 -7.07 -9.74 8.23
CA LEU A 27 -8.47 -9.73 7.83
C LEU A 27 -8.64 -9.01 6.49
N ILE A 28 -9.14 -9.72 5.50
CA ILE A 28 -9.43 -9.18 4.16
C ILE A 28 -10.85 -8.63 4.14
N GLY A 29 -11.01 -7.34 3.88
CA GLY A 29 -12.30 -6.70 3.69
C GLY A 29 -12.50 -6.23 2.26
N ALA A 30 -13.63 -6.54 1.66
CA ALA A 30 -13.98 -6.06 0.33
C ALA A 30 -15.47 -5.80 0.19
N ARG A 31 -15.87 -5.03 -0.84
CA ARG A 31 -17.28 -4.84 -1.24
C ARG A 31 -17.93 -6.15 -1.70
N ASP A 32 -17.15 -7.00 -2.35
CA ASP A 32 -17.52 -8.34 -2.77
C ASP A 32 -16.99 -9.33 -1.73
N GLY A 33 -17.88 -9.77 -0.84
CA GLY A 33 -17.54 -10.70 0.26
C GLY A 33 -17.04 -12.05 -0.23
N GLU A 34 -17.51 -12.54 -1.39
CA GLU A 34 -17.02 -13.79 -1.95
C GLU A 34 -15.56 -13.67 -2.42
N LYS A 35 -15.19 -12.51 -3.02
CA LYS A 35 -13.79 -12.27 -3.38
C LYS A 35 -12.91 -12.19 -2.14
N ALA A 36 -13.37 -11.53 -1.08
CA ALA A 36 -12.64 -11.47 0.19
C ALA A 36 -12.44 -12.88 0.77
N THR A 37 -13.47 -13.70 0.80
CA THR A 37 -13.42 -15.07 1.31
C THR A 37 -12.50 -15.97 0.49
N ARG A 38 -12.59 -15.89 -0.85
CA ARG A 38 -11.68 -16.66 -1.74
C ARG A 38 -10.22 -16.24 -1.55
N LEU A 39 -9.97 -14.93 -1.38
CA LEU A 39 -8.62 -14.43 -1.14
C LEU A 39 -8.09 -14.90 0.22
N ALA A 40 -8.85 -14.75 1.28
CA ALA A 40 -8.46 -15.19 2.62
C ALA A 40 -8.12 -16.70 2.64
N ALA A 41 -8.98 -17.55 2.08
CA ALA A 41 -8.75 -18.98 1.98
C ALA A 41 -7.48 -19.34 1.17
N ARG A 42 -7.15 -18.57 0.14
CA ARG A 42 -5.93 -18.77 -0.66
C ARG A 42 -4.67 -18.39 0.11
N ILE A 43 -4.71 -17.33 0.92
CA ILE A 43 -3.56 -16.88 1.72
C ILE A 43 -3.26 -17.89 2.83
N GLY A 44 -4.27 -18.33 3.56
CA GLY A 44 -4.06 -19.34 4.61
C GLY A 44 -5.27 -19.54 5.51
N PRO A 45 -5.28 -20.63 6.28
CA PRO A 45 -6.43 -21.02 7.13
C PRO A 45 -6.71 -20.02 8.27
N ASP A 46 -5.70 -19.29 8.70
CA ASP A 46 -5.81 -18.33 9.81
C ASP A 46 -6.18 -16.91 9.34
N VAL A 47 -6.28 -16.70 8.02
CA VAL A 47 -6.66 -15.41 7.45
C VAL A 47 -8.18 -15.29 7.41
N ARG A 48 -8.66 -14.19 7.96
CA ARG A 48 -10.10 -13.91 8.08
C ARG A 48 -10.60 -13.08 6.90
N SER A 49 -11.90 -13.17 6.63
CA SER A 49 -12.58 -12.31 5.65
C SER A 49 -13.80 -11.65 6.28
N GLY A 50 -14.19 -10.49 5.73
CA GLY A 50 -15.35 -9.73 6.17
C GLY A 50 -15.68 -8.58 5.23
N GLY A 51 -16.56 -7.68 5.68
CA GLY A 51 -16.86 -6.43 5.00
C GLY A 51 -15.72 -5.39 5.18
N LEU A 52 -15.83 -4.29 4.44
CA LEU A 52 -14.86 -3.18 4.56
C LEU A 52 -14.82 -2.62 5.98
N GLY A 53 -15.98 -2.48 6.65
CA GLY A 53 -16.07 -2.01 8.03
C GLY A 53 -15.36 -2.94 9.03
N ASP A 54 -15.48 -4.26 8.83
CA ASP A 54 -14.80 -5.25 9.67
C ASP A 54 -13.28 -5.09 9.58
N ALA A 55 -12.73 -4.96 8.37
CA ALA A 55 -11.31 -4.78 8.16
C ALA A 55 -10.81 -3.41 8.66
N ALA A 56 -11.56 -2.35 8.45
CA ALA A 56 -11.21 -1.01 8.95
C ALA A 56 -11.14 -0.97 10.48
N GLY A 57 -12.03 -1.72 11.16
CA GLY A 57 -12.09 -1.79 12.62
C GLY A 57 -11.16 -2.83 13.26
N PHE A 58 -10.66 -3.78 12.48
CA PHE A 58 -9.94 -4.95 12.99
C PHE A 58 -8.51 -4.64 13.41
N GLY A 59 -7.79 -3.85 12.60
CA GLY A 59 -6.34 -3.84 12.65
C GLY A 59 -5.71 -2.80 13.57
N ASP A 60 -4.48 -3.09 14.01
CA ASP A 60 -3.54 -2.10 14.53
C ASP A 60 -3.04 -1.21 13.37
N ALA A 61 -3.01 -1.79 12.16
CA ALA A 61 -2.79 -1.09 10.89
C ALA A 61 -3.80 -1.53 9.84
N VAL A 62 -4.15 -0.62 8.93
CA VAL A 62 -5.09 -0.88 7.83
C VAL A 62 -4.42 -0.58 6.50
N LEU A 63 -4.30 -1.58 5.62
CA LEU A 63 -3.81 -1.40 4.26
C LEU A 63 -4.97 -0.99 3.33
N LEU A 64 -4.83 0.13 2.63
CA LEU A 64 -5.73 0.50 1.54
C LEU A 64 -5.17 -0.03 0.21
N ALA A 65 -5.73 -1.15 -0.26
CA ALA A 65 -5.27 -1.89 -1.44
C ALA A 65 -6.37 -1.98 -2.51
N VAL A 66 -6.91 -0.86 -2.91
CA VAL A 66 -7.92 -0.72 -3.96
C VAL A 66 -7.38 0.08 -5.14
N ALA A 67 -8.03 -0.05 -6.31
CA ALA A 67 -7.76 0.84 -7.42
C ALA A 67 -8.11 2.29 -7.05
N TYR A 68 -7.39 3.25 -7.63
CA TYR A 68 -7.57 4.68 -7.32
C TYR A 68 -9.04 5.14 -7.44
N GLU A 69 -9.73 4.69 -8.48
CA GLU A 69 -11.14 5.01 -8.73
C GLU A 69 -12.08 4.54 -7.62
N GLY A 70 -11.67 3.51 -6.87
CA GLY A 70 -12.44 2.97 -5.75
C GLY A 70 -12.14 3.62 -4.40
N VAL A 71 -11.11 4.45 -4.29
CA VAL A 71 -10.68 5.05 -3.02
C VAL A 71 -11.82 5.87 -2.40
N LYS A 72 -12.41 6.78 -3.16
CA LYS A 72 -13.49 7.64 -2.68
C LYS A 72 -14.67 6.84 -2.12
N ASP A 73 -15.09 5.79 -2.81
CA ASP A 73 -16.22 4.96 -2.40
C ASP A 73 -15.92 4.16 -1.14
N VAL A 74 -14.68 3.68 -1.00
CA VAL A 74 -14.23 2.97 0.22
C VAL A 74 -14.20 3.94 1.39
N LEU A 75 -13.60 5.12 1.24
CA LEU A 75 -13.55 6.12 2.31
C LEU A 75 -14.93 6.61 2.73
N ALA A 76 -15.87 6.73 1.81
CA ALA A 76 -17.25 7.07 2.13
C ALA A 76 -17.94 6.02 3.02
N GLN A 77 -17.53 4.75 2.93
CA GLN A 77 -18.12 3.67 3.72
C GLN A 77 -17.44 3.48 5.08
N VAL A 78 -16.12 3.70 5.16
CA VAL A 78 -15.35 3.34 6.35
C VAL A 78 -14.49 4.49 6.92
N GLY A 79 -14.57 5.69 6.37
CA GLY A 79 -13.71 6.80 6.77
C GLY A 79 -13.74 7.11 8.27
N ASP A 80 -14.91 7.07 8.89
CA ASP A 80 -15.05 7.29 10.34
C ASP A 80 -14.35 6.20 11.17
N ALA A 81 -14.37 4.95 10.70
CA ALA A 81 -13.68 3.84 11.37
C ALA A 81 -12.14 3.93 11.27
N LEU A 82 -11.62 4.73 10.34
CA LEU A 82 -10.18 4.94 10.14
C LEU A 82 -9.62 6.09 10.98
N ARG A 83 -10.46 6.92 11.59
CA ARG A 83 -10.02 8.07 12.38
C ARG A 83 -9.03 7.66 13.48
N GLY A 84 -7.86 8.30 13.51
CA GLY A 84 -6.78 8.03 14.47
C GLY A 84 -6.12 6.65 14.33
N ARG A 85 -6.40 5.90 13.24
CA ARG A 85 -5.75 4.61 12.96
C ARG A 85 -4.58 4.79 12.01
N THR A 86 -3.63 3.88 12.08
CA THR A 86 -2.57 3.77 11.09
C THR A 86 -3.17 3.24 9.78
N VAL A 87 -3.08 4.03 8.70
CA VAL A 87 -3.49 3.63 7.36
C VAL A 87 -2.28 3.60 6.44
N ILE A 88 -2.00 2.43 5.87
CA ILE A 88 -0.96 2.24 4.87
C ILE A 88 -1.59 2.49 3.49
N ASP A 89 -1.09 3.48 2.78
CA ASP A 89 -1.53 3.81 1.43
C ASP A 89 -0.51 3.32 0.39
N CYS A 90 -0.89 2.31 -0.40
CA CYS A 90 -0.11 1.83 -1.54
C CYS A 90 -0.71 2.25 -2.89
N VAL A 91 -1.71 3.12 -2.90
CA VAL A 91 -2.41 3.52 -4.13
C VAL A 91 -1.58 4.52 -4.93
N ASN A 92 -1.59 4.35 -6.24
CA ASN A 92 -1.10 5.36 -7.18
C ASN A 92 -2.30 5.96 -7.93
N GLY A 93 -2.49 7.27 -7.80
CA GLY A 93 -3.52 8.00 -8.55
C GLY A 93 -3.10 8.21 -10.00
N ILE A 94 -3.15 7.17 -10.82
CA ILE A 94 -2.71 7.21 -12.22
C ILE A 94 -3.91 7.06 -13.13
N VAL A 95 -3.99 7.93 -14.13
CA VAL A 95 -5.04 7.93 -15.16
C VAL A 95 -4.50 7.37 -16.47
N HIS A 96 -5.28 6.52 -17.11
CA HIS A 96 -5.04 5.98 -18.45
C HIS A 96 -6.04 6.55 -19.49
N PRO A 97 -5.64 6.72 -20.75
CA PRO A 97 -4.30 6.55 -21.32
C PRO A 97 -3.37 7.71 -20.94
N GLY A 98 -2.06 7.51 -21.01
CA GLY A 98 -1.07 8.58 -20.84
C GLY A 98 -0.28 8.54 -19.53
N VAL A 99 -0.64 7.68 -18.57
CA VAL A 99 0.08 7.50 -17.31
C VAL A 99 0.38 8.84 -16.62
N THR A 100 -0.67 9.62 -16.38
CA THR A 100 -0.57 10.92 -15.70
C THR A 100 -1.14 10.81 -14.28
N LEU A 101 -0.69 11.71 -13.40
CA LEU A 101 -1.26 11.79 -12.06
C LEU A 101 -2.68 12.37 -12.11
N ALA A 102 -3.64 11.65 -11.55
CA ALA A 102 -5.01 12.13 -11.37
C ALA A 102 -5.08 13.36 -10.45
N THR A 103 -4.13 13.48 -9.53
CA THR A 103 -4.02 14.60 -8.59
C THR A 103 -3.44 15.87 -9.25
N GLY A 104 -2.82 15.75 -10.42
CA GLY A 104 -2.16 16.89 -11.08
C GLY A 104 -1.17 17.57 -10.15
N ASN A 105 -1.36 18.86 -9.92
CA ASN A 105 -0.58 19.67 -8.96
C ASN A 105 -1.24 19.77 -7.58
N GLY A 106 -2.31 19.03 -7.33
CA GLY A 106 -3.02 18.99 -6.06
C GLY A 106 -2.37 18.08 -5.02
N PRO A 107 -3.02 17.92 -3.85
CA PRO A 107 -2.54 17.04 -2.79
C PRO A 107 -2.42 15.59 -3.26
N SER A 108 -1.41 14.88 -2.76
CA SER A 108 -1.25 13.43 -3.00
C SER A 108 -2.48 12.63 -2.57
N VAL A 109 -2.65 11.43 -3.11
CA VAL A 109 -3.72 10.51 -2.67
C VAL A 109 -3.61 10.26 -1.16
N ALA A 110 -2.40 10.06 -0.66
CA ALA A 110 -2.15 9.89 0.78
C ALA A 110 -2.66 11.07 1.62
N ARG A 111 -2.40 12.31 1.19
CA ARG A 111 -2.91 13.52 1.87
C ARG A 111 -4.43 13.60 1.80
N GLN A 112 -5.02 13.31 0.66
CA GLN A 112 -6.49 13.29 0.51
C GLN A 112 -7.15 12.27 1.44
N ILE A 113 -6.53 11.10 1.63
CA ILE A 113 -7.01 10.07 2.57
C ILE A 113 -6.93 10.60 4.01
N ALA A 114 -5.80 11.20 4.40
CA ALA A 114 -5.62 11.75 5.75
C ALA A 114 -6.65 12.85 6.05
N ASP A 115 -6.84 13.78 5.13
CA ASP A 115 -7.77 14.90 5.27
C ASP A 115 -9.24 14.43 5.34
N ALA A 116 -9.59 13.38 4.58
CA ALA A 116 -10.95 12.85 4.56
C ALA A 116 -11.30 12.00 5.79
N THR A 117 -10.32 11.37 6.44
CA THR A 117 -10.58 10.36 7.50
C THR A 117 -10.07 10.76 8.88
N GLY A 118 -9.08 11.64 8.94
CA GLY A 118 -8.32 11.91 10.18
C GLY A 118 -7.45 10.72 10.62
N ALA A 119 -7.07 9.84 9.69
CA ALA A 119 -6.16 8.73 9.93
C ALA A 119 -4.69 9.18 9.96
N HIS A 120 -3.84 8.43 10.65
CA HIS A 120 -2.37 8.54 10.56
C HIS A 120 -1.88 7.78 9.32
N VAL A 121 -1.85 8.48 8.19
CA VAL A 121 -1.53 7.86 6.90
C VAL A 121 -0.03 7.73 6.71
N VAL A 122 0.40 6.54 6.28
CA VAL A 122 1.77 6.28 5.84
C VAL A 122 1.74 5.80 4.39
N LYS A 123 2.33 6.57 3.49
CA LYS A 123 2.57 6.18 2.10
C LYS A 123 3.69 5.17 2.04
N ALA A 124 3.41 3.96 1.53
CA ALA A 124 4.39 2.89 1.39
C ALA A 124 3.97 1.87 0.31
N PHE A 125 4.89 1.01 -0.15
CA PHE A 125 4.66 -0.10 -1.08
C PHE A 125 4.14 0.29 -2.48
N ASN A 126 4.10 1.54 -2.83
CA ASN A 126 3.52 2.03 -4.09
C ASN A 126 4.48 2.01 -5.29
N LEU A 127 5.79 1.80 -5.07
CA LEU A 127 6.80 1.90 -6.14
C LEU A 127 7.05 0.59 -6.90
N CYS A 128 6.59 -0.54 -6.39
CA CYS A 128 6.81 -1.85 -7.00
C CYS A 128 5.47 -2.55 -7.33
N PRO A 129 5.42 -3.37 -8.39
CA PRO A 129 4.28 -4.21 -8.70
C PRO A 129 4.13 -5.34 -7.68
N ASP A 130 2.93 -5.93 -7.62
CA ASP A 130 2.61 -7.04 -6.71
C ASP A 130 3.55 -8.25 -6.86
N SER A 131 4.10 -8.49 -8.05
CA SER A 131 5.06 -9.55 -8.31
C SER A 131 6.33 -9.42 -7.46
N VAL A 132 6.77 -8.20 -7.16
CA VAL A 132 7.93 -7.95 -6.29
C VAL A 132 7.59 -8.29 -4.84
N TRP A 133 6.40 -7.92 -4.36
CA TRP A 133 5.95 -8.21 -3.01
C TRP A 133 5.69 -9.70 -2.75
N ARG A 134 5.58 -10.52 -3.82
CA ARG A 134 5.47 -11.99 -3.73
C ARG A 134 6.82 -12.68 -3.56
N MET A 135 7.93 -11.98 -3.80
CA MET A 135 9.27 -12.52 -3.58
C MET A 135 9.51 -12.77 -2.07
N THR A 136 10.31 -13.78 -1.75
CA THR A 136 10.59 -14.14 -0.35
C THR A 136 12.09 -14.42 -0.16
N PRO A 137 12.85 -13.44 0.31
CA PRO A 137 12.55 -12.02 0.40
C PRO A 137 12.80 -11.28 -0.94
N PRO A 138 12.28 -10.04 -1.11
CA PRO A 138 12.59 -9.21 -2.28
C PRO A 138 14.05 -8.75 -2.24
N HIS A 139 14.90 -9.31 -3.10
CA HIS A 139 16.30 -8.95 -3.24
C HIS A 139 16.63 -8.66 -4.69
N PHE A 140 17.44 -7.63 -4.91
CA PHE A 140 17.94 -7.23 -6.22
C PHE A 140 19.44 -6.97 -6.13
N ASP A 141 20.21 -7.57 -7.01
CA ASP A 141 21.67 -7.46 -7.05
C ASP A 141 22.34 -7.77 -5.68
N GLY A 142 21.80 -8.77 -4.96
CA GLY A 142 22.31 -9.20 -3.64
C GLY A 142 21.95 -8.26 -2.49
N ARG A 143 21.09 -7.26 -2.71
CA ARG A 143 20.65 -6.30 -1.70
C ARG A 143 19.15 -6.44 -1.42
N PRO A 144 18.70 -6.30 -0.17
CA PRO A 144 17.27 -6.25 0.14
C PRO A 144 16.64 -5.01 -0.48
N LEU A 145 15.40 -5.14 -0.94
CA LEU A 145 14.64 -4.01 -1.47
C LEU A 145 14.45 -2.94 -0.40
N THR A 146 14.76 -1.71 -0.74
CA THR A 146 14.45 -0.54 0.09
C THR A 146 13.04 -0.05 -0.19
N VAL A 147 12.24 0.14 0.86
CA VAL A 147 10.87 0.66 0.77
C VAL A 147 10.84 2.08 1.36
N PRO A 148 10.72 3.12 0.53
CA PRO A 148 10.51 4.48 1.02
C PRO A 148 9.15 4.60 1.70
N ILE A 149 9.12 5.28 2.86
CA ILE A 149 7.90 5.55 3.62
C ILE A 149 7.79 7.06 3.91
N CYS A 150 6.59 7.62 3.76
CA CYS A 150 6.26 9.00 4.12
C CYS A 150 5.08 9.02 5.08
N GLY A 151 5.20 9.78 6.17
CA GLY A 151 4.12 9.92 7.16
C GLY A 151 4.50 10.93 8.23
N ASP A 152 3.51 11.39 9.01
CA ASP A 152 3.71 12.43 10.01
C ASP A 152 3.68 11.88 11.44
N ASP A 153 3.00 10.75 11.67
CA ASP A 153 2.83 10.16 13.00
C ASP A 153 3.94 9.15 13.30
N PRO A 154 4.71 9.33 14.41
CA PRO A 154 5.83 8.46 14.74
C PRO A 154 5.45 7.01 15.02
N ASP A 155 4.29 6.77 15.67
CA ASP A 155 3.85 5.43 16.03
C ASP A 155 3.36 4.67 14.78
N ALA A 156 2.62 5.35 13.90
CA ALA A 156 2.24 4.81 12.60
C ALA A 156 3.47 4.44 11.76
N LEU A 157 4.47 5.33 11.69
CA LEU A 157 5.73 5.06 11.00
C LEU A 157 6.49 3.87 11.62
N ALA A 158 6.53 3.74 12.95
CA ALA A 158 7.18 2.62 13.61
C ALA A 158 6.49 1.29 13.28
N GLY A 159 5.16 1.26 13.31
CA GLY A 159 4.38 0.08 12.90
C GLY A 159 4.64 -0.32 11.45
N VAL A 160 4.65 0.65 10.53
CA VAL A 160 4.90 0.38 9.11
C VAL A 160 6.34 -0.05 8.85
N ARG A 161 7.34 0.49 9.55
CA ARG A 161 8.74 0.01 9.48
C ARG A 161 8.84 -1.47 9.86
N THR A 162 8.14 -1.89 10.91
CA THR A 162 8.06 -3.31 11.29
C THR A 162 7.49 -4.15 10.15
N LEU A 163 6.34 -3.74 9.59
CA LEU A 163 5.70 -4.46 8.49
C LEU A 163 6.55 -4.53 7.20
N VAL A 164 7.39 -3.52 6.94
CA VAL A 164 8.37 -3.54 5.85
C VAL A 164 9.50 -4.52 6.15
N ALA A 165 10.04 -4.49 7.37
CA ALA A 165 11.14 -5.37 7.78
C ALA A 165 10.72 -6.86 7.78
N ASP A 166 9.46 -7.16 8.14
CA ASP A 166 8.92 -8.52 8.16
C ASP A 166 8.79 -9.14 6.74
N LEU A 167 8.82 -8.32 5.69
CA LEU A 167 8.95 -8.78 4.31
C LEU A 167 10.41 -9.04 3.89
N GLY A 168 11.38 -8.82 4.78
CA GLY A 168 12.81 -8.87 4.46
C GLY A 168 13.29 -7.65 3.67
N CYS A 169 12.54 -6.55 3.71
CA CYS A 169 12.87 -5.26 3.09
C CYS A 169 13.50 -4.29 4.09
N VAL A 170 14.11 -3.21 3.59
CA VAL A 170 14.67 -2.15 4.42
C VAL A 170 13.78 -0.91 4.35
N PRO A 171 13.17 -0.47 5.46
CA PRO A 171 12.40 0.77 5.44
C PRO A 171 13.34 1.98 5.35
N ALA A 172 13.01 2.93 4.46
CA ALA A 172 13.73 4.19 4.33
C ALA A 172 12.80 5.37 4.61
N ASP A 173 13.21 6.24 5.51
CA ASP A 173 12.46 7.47 5.78
C ASP A 173 12.57 8.41 4.57
N ALA A 174 11.43 8.70 3.95
CA ALA A 174 11.32 9.62 2.82
C ALA A 174 10.68 10.96 3.21
N GLY A 175 10.49 11.18 4.51
CA GLY A 175 9.98 12.43 5.08
C GLY A 175 8.49 12.39 5.46
N GLY A 176 7.93 13.56 5.72
CA GLY A 176 6.52 13.72 6.09
C GLY A 176 5.55 13.37 4.98
N LEU A 177 4.26 13.35 5.31
CA LEU A 177 3.20 13.01 4.35
C LEU A 177 3.08 14.03 3.19
N ASP A 178 3.60 15.23 3.35
CA ASP A 178 3.75 16.21 2.28
C ASP A 178 4.63 15.74 1.12
N ARG A 179 5.54 14.81 1.38
CA ARG A 179 6.41 14.21 0.36
C ARG A 179 5.81 12.98 -0.34
N ALA A 180 4.65 12.49 0.09
CA ALA A 180 4.00 11.33 -0.53
C ALA A 180 3.73 11.54 -2.03
N GLY A 181 3.46 12.77 -2.46
CA GLY A 181 3.30 13.11 -3.87
C GLY A 181 4.54 12.82 -4.73
N LEU A 182 5.74 12.87 -4.15
CA LEU A 182 6.98 12.50 -4.86
C LEU A 182 7.03 10.99 -5.14
N LEU A 183 6.55 10.17 -4.21
CA LEU A 183 6.47 8.72 -4.43
C LEU A 183 5.41 8.38 -5.49
N GLU A 184 4.27 9.08 -5.49
CA GLU A 184 3.24 8.91 -6.51
C GLU A 184 3.73 9.34 -7.90
N ALA A 185 4.43 10.49 -7.99
CA ALA A 185 5.04 10.96 -9.23
C ALA A 185 6.13 10.02 -9.75
N THR A 186 6.96 9.48 -8.84
CA THR A 186 7.97 8.47 -9.19
C THR A 186 7.32 7.20 -9.74
N ALA A 187 6.24 6.72 -9.13
CA ALA A 187 5.50 5.58 -9.63
C ALA A 187 4.94 5.85 -11.05
N ALA A 188 4.31 7.01 -11.25
CA ALA A 188 3.78 7.39 -12.55
C ALA A 188 4.88 7.46 -13.63
N PHE A 189 6.03 8.05 -13.30
CA PHE A 189 7.18 8.13 -14.21
C PHE A 189 7.70 6.73 -14.59
N VAL A 190 7.95 5.87 -13.60
CA VAL A 190 8.45 4.50 -13.81
C VAL A 190 7.46 3.67 -14.63
N ILE A 191 6.17 3.74 -14.30
CA ILE A 191 5.10 3.04 -15.03
C ILE A 191 5.02 3.55 -16.48
N GLY A 192 5.15 4.87 -16.69
CA GLY A 192 5.16 5.47 -18.03
C GLY A 192 6.30 4.95 -18.90
N LEU A 193 7.51 4.86 -18.35
CA LEU A 193 8.66 4.26 -19.05
C LEU A 193 8.40 2.80 -19.42
N HIS A 194 7.87 2.02 -18.47
CA HIS A 194 7.55 0.60 -18.72
C HIS A 194 6.55 0.44 -19.87
N PHE A 195 5.46 1.20 -19.89
CA PHE A 195 4.48 1.13 -20.99
C PHE A 195 5.03 1.64 -22.33
N SER A 196 6.07 2.48 -22.31
CA SER A 196 6.79 2.91 -23.52
C SER A 196 7.85 1.89 -23.96
N GLY A 197 7.98 0.74 -23.29
CA GLY A 197 8.95 -0.30 -23.62
C GLY A 197 10.39 0.03 -23.17
N VAL A 198 10.57 1.02 -22.29
CA VAL A 198 11.87 1.42 -21.75
C VAL A 198 12.08 0.78 -20.38
N ASP A 199 13.26 0.19 -20.16
CA ASP A 199 13.64 -0.28 -18.82
C ASP A 199 13.89 0.94 -17.90
N PRO A 200 13.09 1.14 -16.84
CA PRO A 200 13.27 2.27 -15.94
C PRO A 200 14.67 2.36 -15.30
N ARG A 201 15.36 1.23 -15.15
CA ARG A 201 16.73 1.19 -14.60
C ARG A 201 17.75 1.91 -15.50
N SER A 202 17.47 2.01 -16.80
CA SER A 202 18.32 2.76 -17.72
C SER A 202 18.22 4.28 -17.51
N ALA A 203 17.09 4.77 -16.98
CA ALA A 203 16.88 6.18 -16.66
C ALA A 203 17.33 6.56 -15.24
N LEU A 204 17.49 5.57 -14.36
CA LEU A 204 17.90 5.73 -12.97
C LEU A 204 19.14 4.86 -12.69
N PRO A 205 20.28 5.17 -13.30
CA PRO A 205 21.52 4.41 -13.09
C PRO A 205 21.97 4.54 -11.63
N PRO A 206 22.70 3.54 -11.09
CA PRO A 206 23.28 3.67 -9.76
C PRO A 206 24.20 4.89 -9.69
N LEU A 207 24.06 5.65 -8.63
CA LEU A 207 25.00 6.72 -8.29
C LEU A 207 26.32 6.08 -7.90
N ALA A 208 27.42 6.53 -8.48
CA ALA A 208 28.77 6.02 -8.22
C ALA A 208 29.22 6.35 -6.80
#